data_36516d72333461234015b40af227d2cd
#
_entry.id   36516d72333461234015b40af227d2cd
#
_cell.length_a   1.000
_cell.length_b   1.000
_cell.length_c   1.000
_cell.angle_alpha   90.00
_cell.angle_beta   90.00
_cell.angle_gamma   90.00
#
_symmetry.space_group_name_H-M   'P 1'
#
loop_
_entity.id
_entity.type
_entity.pdbx_description
1 polymer ?
#
loop_
_entity_poly.entity_id
_entity_poly.type
_entity_poly.pdbx_seq_one_letter_code
_entity_poly.pdbx_strand_id
1 'polypeptide(L)'
;MIIEKDNQLDEFIEKNLNLDCFIIPILSDVNRHPLENSLCAVYIKIVDGEEGLLCFNHGETLRLSLEKLLTLDRLGRKFVRDKKQLNHIVKLKNVVDVNLQYYMSKNESLEWEELSTNTHDYFYRVMWKMKNTNRIIPILKHFELCREQVKVLEKYYQLPIHEQYNDEIINNLSFIESSGLRKDDGIVYSEYNLYTSTGRPSNRFGGINFAALNKKDESRKPYRSRFEDGILIEFDYDAYHLRLIGHILDYKFPKGSVHEHMREFYGDVTYEESKNTSFQYLYGRIPQQIIDTNPFFSRVNKYITEIWGEFKREDFVKSNIYKKTIYKKNLSAMNRNKLFNYMIQLLETENNMKVMTQLIPFLKDKQSKLILYSYDSFLFDFKLTDGLDFLKGVKQILEQGGVFPTKSSRGLNYHEMEDITEKL
;
A
#
# COMPACT_ATOMS: atom_id res chain seq x y z
N MET A 1 1.40 -33.48 -6.74
CA MET A 1 0.19 -33.97 -7.44
C MET A 1 -0.41 -32.84 -8.27
N ILE A 2 -0.87 -33.11 -9.52
CA ILE A 2 -1.65 -32.14 -10.30
C ILE A 2 -3.13 -32.36 -9.99
N ILE A 3 -3.82 -31.30 -9.61
CA ILE A 3 -5.22 -31.28 -9.17
C ILE A 3 -6.04 -30.49 -10.19
N GLU A 4 -6.82 -31.18 -11.00
CA GLU A 4 -7.62 -30.63 -12.10
C GLU A 4 -9.10 -31.03 -12.04
N LYS A 5 -9.51 -31.79 -11.02
CA LYS A 5 -10.88 -32.21 -10.77
C LYS A 5 -11.30 -31.93 -9.34
N ASP A 6 -12.56 -31.64 -9.13
CA ASP A 6 -13.14 -31.30 -7.82
C ASP A 6 -12.89 -32.38 -6.76
N ASN A 7 -13.09 -33.64 -7.12
CA ASN A 7 -12.89 -34.76 -6.17
C ASN A 7 -11.41 -34.88 -5.72
N GLN A 8 -10.45 -34.59 -6.59
CA GLN A 8 -9.03 -34.58 -6.22
C GLN A 8 -8.71 -33.45 -5.23
N LEU A 9 -9.35 -32.28 -5.43
CA LEU A 9 -9.20 -31.15 -4.52
C LEU A 9 -9.85 -31.45 -3.17
N ASP A 10 -11.06 -31.99 -3.17
CA ASP A 10 -11.76 -32.33 -1.94
C ASP A 10 -10.95 -33.35 -1.12
N GLU A 11 -10.41 -34.39 -1.76
CA GLU A 11 -9.53 -35.37 -1.10
C GLU A 11 -8.26 -34.75 -0.52
N PHE A 12 -7.63 -33.86 -1.31
CA PHE A 12 -6.43 -33.15 -0.85
C PHE A 12 -6.72 -32.27 0.37
N ILE A 13 -7.84 -31.52 0.35
CA ILE A 13 -8.24 -30.66 1.46
C ILE A 13 -8.61 -31.47 2.71
N GLU A 14 -9.43 -32.53 2.54
CA GLU A 14 -9.84 -33.37 3.68
C GLU A 14 -8.65 -34.02 4.40
N LYS A 15 -7.66 -34.47 3.66
CA LYS A 15 -6.44 -35.06 4.21
C LYS A 15 -5.57 -34.06 4.97
N ASN A 16 -5.66 -32.77 4.61
CA ASN A 16 -4.78 -31.71 5.11
C ASN A 16 -5.52 -30.64 5.93
N LEU A 17 -6.69 -30.95 6.45
CA LEU A 17 -7.50 -30.02 7.26
C LEU A 17 -6.68 -29.38 8.38
N ASN A 18 -6.79 -28.05 8.51
CA ASN A 18 -6.15 -27.22 9.52
C ASN A 18 -4.60 -27.28 9.54
N LEU A 19 -3.98 -27.92 8.56
CA LEU A 19 -2.51 -27.90 8.45
C LEU A 19 -2.04 -26.62 7.76
N ASP A 20 -0.94 -26.08 8.24
CA ASP A 20 -0.29 -24.90 7.68
C ASP A 20 0.30 -25.22 6.29
N CYS A 21 0.25 -24.23 5.38
CA CYS A 21 0.74 -24.42 4.03
C CYS A 21 1.39 -23.17 3.43
N PHE A 22 2.21 -23.39 2.40
CA PHE A 22 2.67 -22.33 1.50
C PHE A 22 1.76 -22.30 0.27
N ILE A 23 1.44 -21.09 -0.21
CA ILE A 23 0.63 -20.87 -1.41
C ILE A 23 1.38 -19.96 -2.37
N ILE A 24 1.47 -20.38 -3.63
CA ILE A 24 2.06 -19.59 -4.71
C ILE A 24 1.07 -19.51 -5.87
N PRO A 25 0.44 -18.36 -6.13
CA PRO A 25 -0.37 -18.15 -7.31
C PRO A 25 0.53 -18.02 -8.56
N ILE A 26 0.11 -18.63 -9.65
CA ILE A 26 0.77 -18.56 -10.96
C ILE A 26 -0.13 -17.80 -11.92
N LEU A 27 0.30 -16.62 -12.32
CA LEU A 27 -0.42 -15.73 -13.24
C LEU A 27 0.07 -15.91 -14.67
N SER A 28 -0.79 -15.57 -15.66
CA SER A 28 -0.45 -15.69 -17.08
C SER A 28 0.65 -14.74 -17.53
N ASP A 29 0.73 -13.55 -16.93
CA ASP A 29 1.75 -12.53 -17.22
C ASP A 29 2.17 -11.81 -15.94
N VAL A 30 3.42 -11.97 -15.55
CA VAL A 30 3.98 -11.35 -14.34
C VAL A 30 4.10 -9.82 -14.43
N ASN A 31 3.99 -9.25 -15.62
CA ASN A 31 4.06 -7.81 -15.85
C ASN A 31 2.68 -7.12 -15.84
N ARG A 32 1.59 -7.90 -15.79
CA ARG A 32 0.23 -7.38 -15.70
C ARG A 32 -0.24 -7.31 -14.26
N HIS A 33 -1.03 -6.28 -13.97
CA HIS A 33 -1.69 -6.18 -12.67
C HIS A 33 -2.56 -7.43 -12.44
N PRO A 34 -2.60 -8.01 -11.22
CA PRO A 34 -3.39 -9.22 -10.95
C PRO A 34 -4.87 -9.12 -11.35
N LEU A 35 -5.48 -7.93 -11.27
CA LEU A 35 -6.87 -7.68 -11.69
C LEU A 35 -7.08 -7.68 -13.21
N GLU A 36 -6.01 -7.54 -13.99
CA GLU A 36 -6.03 -7.61 -15.47
C GLU A 36 -5.40 -8.90 -15.99
N ASN A 37 -5.22 -9.87 -15.10
CA ASN A 37 -4.47 -11.08 -15.37
C ASN A 37 -5.36 -12.34 -15.26
N SER A 38 -4.85 -13.46 -15.72
CA SER A 38 -5.49 -14.75 -15.59
C SER A 38 -4.73 -15.63 -14.61
N LEU A 39 -5.44 -16.21 -13.65
CA LEU A 39 -4.88 -17.21 -12.75
C LEU A 39 -4.76 -18.54 -13.50
N CYS A 40 -3.52 -18.99 -13.72
CA CYS A 40 -3.25 -20.25 -14.40
C CYS A 40 -3.31 -21.43 -13.48
N ALA A 41 -2.66 -21.33 -12.32
CA ALA A 41 -2.64 -22.37 -11.30
C ALA A 41 -2.34 -21.78 -9.93
N VAL A 42 -2.55 -22.59 -8.88
CA VAL A 42 -2.09 -22.30 -7.51
C VAL A 42 -1.31 -23.51 -7.01
N TYR A 43 -0.06 -23.29 -6.69
CA TYR A 43 0.75 -24.30 -6.03
C TYR A 43 0.56 -24.22 -4.51
N ILE A 44 0.39 -25.40 -3.89
CA ILE A 44 0.25 -25.55 -2.43
C ILE A 44 1.27 -26.56 -1.95
N LYS A 45 1.99 -26.21 -0.89
CA LYS A 45 2.86 -27.12 -0.16
C LYS A 45 2.44 -27.14 1.31
N ILE A 46 1.96 -28.27 1.80
CA ILE A 46 1.70 -28.47 3.22
C ILE A 46 3.04 -28.44 3.96
N VAL A 47 3.12 -27.71 5.07
CA VAL A 47 4.33 -27.69 5.91
C VAL A 47 4.63 -29.13 6.36
N ASP A 48 5.85 -29.60 6.10
CA ASP A 48 6.30 -30.97 6.36
C ASP A 48 5.39 -32.08 5.72
N GLY A 49 4.57 -31.72 4.73
CA GLY A 49 3.59 -32.63 4.12
C GLY A 49 3.69 -32.74 2.59
N GLU A 50 2.57 -33.07 1.98
CA GLU A 50 2.47 -33.22 0.54
C GLU A 50 2.33 -31.88 -0.20
N GLU A 51 2.40 -31.93 -1.53
CA GLU A 51 2.27 -30.78 -2.41
C GLU A 51 1.25 -31.03 -3.51
N GLY A 52 0.53 -29.98 -3.93
CA GLY A 52 -0.43 -30.02 -5.00
C GLY A 52 -0.36 -28.76 -5.88
N LEU A 53 -0.72 -28.92 -7.13
CA LEU A 53 -0.87 -27.82 -8.08
C LEU A 53 -2.32 -27.82 -8.58
N LEU A 54 -3.08 -26.82 -8.15
CA LEU A 54 -4.48 -26.60 -8.54
C LEU A 54 -4.50 -25.87 -9.88
N CYS A 55 -5.17 -26.44 -10.88
CA CYS A 55 -5.17 -25.93 -12.24
C CYS A 55 -6.47 -25.20 -12.56
N PHE A 56 -6.38 -23.92 -12.97
CA PHE A 56 -7.52 -23.06 -13.28
C PHE A 56 -7.58 -22.67 -14.76
N ASN A 57 -6.48 -22.20 -15.34
CA ASN A 57 -6.43 -21.78 -16.73
C ASN A 57 -5.05 -22.02 -17.36
N HIS A 58 -4.63 -23.29 -17.38
CA HIS A 58 -3.41 -23.70 -18.07
C HIS A 58 -3.74 -24.53 -19.31
N GLY A 59 -3.01 -24.32 -20.41
CA GLY A 59 -3.32 -24.96 -21.70
C GLY A 59 -3.14 -26.48 -21.75
N GLU A 60 -2.38 -27.07 -20.80
CA GLU A 60 -2.11 -28.51 -20.74
C GLU A 60 -3.02 -29.27 -19.77
N THR A 61 -3.92 -28.60 -19.04
CA THR A 61 -4.68 -29.19 -17.94
C THR A 61 -6.18 -28.98 -18.07
N LEU A 62 -6.96 -29.79 -17.39
CA LEU A 62 -8.36 -29.51 -17.11
C LEU A 62 -8.43 -28.30 -16.14
N ARG A 63 -9.64 -27.81 -15.87
CA ARG A 63 -9.86 -26.55 -15.14
C ARG A 63 -10.76 -26.77 -13.95
N LEU A 64 -10.28 -26.35 -12.78
CA LEU A 64 -11.14 -26.12 -11.62
C LEU A 64 -11.91 -24.81 -11.78
N SER A 65 -13.07 -24.69 -11.13
CA SER A 65 -13.76 -23.41 -10.96
C SER A 65 -12.99 -22.52 -10.00
N LEU A 66 -12.91 -21.20 -10.27
CA LEU A 66 -12.25 -20.24 -9.39
C LEU A 66 -12.87 -20.19 -7.98
N GLU A 67 -14.15 -20.49 -7.85
CA GLU A 67 -14.84 -20.57 -6.55
C GLU A 67 -14.21 -21.62 -5.62
N LYS A 68 -13.58 -22.64 -6.17
CA LYS A 68 -12.85 -23.66 -5.42
C LYS A 68 -11.65 -23.13 -4.64
N LEU A 69 -11.13 -21.95 -4.98
CA LEU A 69 -10.09 -21.29 -4.19
C LEU A 69 -10.52 -21.06 -2.73
N LEU A 70 -11.82 -20.82 -2.48
CA LEU A 70 -12.33 -20.60 -1.13
C LEU A 70 -12.22 -21.85 -0.24
N THR A 71 -12.11 -23.06 -0.82
CA THR A 71 -11.90 -24.28 -0.02
C THR A 71 -10.56 -24.29 0.70
N LEU A 72 -9.59 -23.47 0.23
CA LEU A 72 -8.30 -23.29 0.88
C LEU A 72 -8.42 -22.66 2.28
N ASP A 73 -9.55 -22.03 2.61
CA ASP A 73 -9.81 -21.52 3.96
C ASP A 73 -9.89 -22.63 5.01
N ARG A 74 -10.12 -23.87 4.60
CA ARG A 74 -10.15 -25.07 5.46
C ARG A 74 -8.75 -25.53 5.90
N LEU A 75 -7.69 -25.04 5.24
CA LEU A 75 -6.29 -25.23 5.67
C LEU A 75 -5.96 -24.25 6.81
N GLY A 76 -4.86 -24.51 7.51
CA GLY A 76 -4.34 -23.68 8.58
C GLY A 76 -3.86 -22.30 8.10
N ARG A 77 -2.71 -21.84 8.62
CA ARG A 77 -2.08 -20.59 8.13
C ARG A 77 -1.55 -20.80 6.70
N LYS A 78 -1.75 -19.79 5.87
CA LYS A 78 -1.30 -19.78 4.48
C LYS A 78 -0.14 -18.80 4.35
N PHE A 79 1.06 -19.31 4.16
CA PHE A 79 2.27 -18.51 3.97
C PHE A 79 2.43 -18.19 2.49
N VAL A 80 2.46 -16.90 2.17
CA VAL A 80 2.61 -16.41 0.80
C VAL A 80 3.78 -15.42 0.71
N ARG A 81 4.32 -15.23 -0.48
CA ARG A 81 5.27 -14.14 -0.70
C ARG A 81 4.61 -12.78 -0.65
N ASP A 82 3.48 -12.61 -1.32
CA ASP A 82 2.77 -11.35 -1.50
C ASP A 82 1.27 -11.55 -1.23
N LYS A 83 0.86 -11.19 -0.01
CA LYS A 83 -0.55 -11.24 0.40
C LYS A 83 -1.40 -10.23 -0.36
N LYS A 84 -0.84 -9.09 -0.75
CA LYS A 84 -1.54 -8.05 -1.50
C LYS A 84 -1.91 -8.57 -2.90
N GLN A 85 -0.99 -9.24 -3.60
CA GLN A 85 -1.25 -9.91 -4.86
C GLN A 85 -2.34 -10.98 -4.71
N LEU A 86 -2.24 -11.83 -3.67
CA LEU A 86 -3.25 -12.85 -3.42
C LEU A 86 -4.64 -12.25 -3.17
N ASN A 87 -4.73 -11.13 -2.44
CA ASN A 87 -5.98 -10.43 -2.17
C ASN A 87 -6.71 -9.94 -3.45
N HIS A 88 -5.99 -9.72 -4.54
CA HIS A 88 -6.59 -9.40 -5.84
C HIS A 88 -7.15 -10.62 -6.58
N ILE A 89 -6.72 -11.82 -6.20
CA ILE A 89 -7.16 -13.09 -6.79
C ILE A 89 -8.29 -13.70 -5.93
N VAL A 90 -8.01 -13.84 -4.64
CA VAL A 90 -8.94 -14.42 -3.65
C VAL A 90 -8.62 -13.89 -2.26
N LYS A 91 -9.65 -13.61 -1.48
CA LYS A 91 -9.49 -13.24 -0.05
C LYS A 91 -9.64 -14.47 0.82
N LEU A 92 -8.53 -14.95 1.34
CA LEU A 92 -8.46 -16.08 2.27
C LEU A 92 -8.21 -15.61 3.70
N LYS A 93 -8.65 -16.43 4.66
CA LYS A 93 -8.39 -16.23 6.10
C LYS A 93 -6.99 -16.73 6.46
N ASN A 94 -6.42 -16.21 7.54
CA ASN A 94 -5.14 -16.64 8.11
C ASN A 94 -3.98 -16.65 7.10
N VAL A 95 -3.91 -15.62 6.25
CA VAL A 95 -2.82 -15.44 5.28
C VAL A 95 -1.72 -14.60 5.90
N VAL A 96 -0.50 -15.09 5.82
CA VAL A 96 0.72 -14.45 6.32
C VAL A 96 1.65 -14.12 5.16
N ASP A 97 2.03 -12.86 5.05
CA ASP A 97 2.99 -12.38 4.05
C ASP A 97 4.42 -12.58 4.55
N VAL A 98 5.14 -13.56 3.98
CA VAL A 98 6.52 -13.89 4.39
C VAL A 98 7.51 -12.82 3.96
N ASN A 99 7.29 -12.15 2.82
CA ASN A 99 8.13 -11.03 2.41
C ASN A 99 8.03 -9.86 3.40
N LEU A 100 6.82 -9.61 3.93
CA LEU A 100 6.62 -8.63 4.99
C LEU A 100 7.37 -9.00 6.26
N GLN A 101 7.30 -10.27 6.70
CA GLN A 101 8.07 -10.73 7.87
C GLN A 101 9.57 -10.49 7.68
N TYR A 102 10.08 -10.85 6.49
CA TYR A 102 11.47 -10.61 6.13
C TYR A 102 11.81 -9.11 6.12
N TYR A 103 10.97 -8.29 5.47
CA TYR A 103 11.15 -6.84 5.44
C TYR A 103 11.14 -6.21 6.83
N MET A 104 10.24 -6.62 7.72
CA MET A 104 10.20 -6.12 9.09
C MET A 104 11.46 -6.47 9.89
N SER A 105 12.11 -7.59 9.56
CA SER A 105 13.35 -8.06 10.22
C SER A 105 14.62 -7.50 9.59
N LYS A 106 14.63 -7.25 8.27
CA LYS A 106 15.85 -6.93 7.50
C LYS A 106 15.80 -5.57 6.81
N ASN A 107 14.62 -4.97 6.68
CA ASN A 107 14.36 -3.77 5.89
C ASN A 107 14.70 -3.92 4.40
N GLU A 108 14.56 -5.14 3.89
CA GLU A 108 14.83 -5.56 2.51
C GLU A 108 13.69 -6.45 2.02
N SER A 109 13.45 -6.48 0.71
CA SER A 109 12.49 -7.41 0.10
C SER A 109 13.17 -8.74 -0.24
N LEU A 110 12.41 -9.84 -0.19
CA LEU A 110 12.89 -11.14 -0.63
C LEU A 110 13.19 -11.13 -2.12
N GLU A 111 14.36 -11.67 -2.51
CA GLU A 111 14.65 -11.99 -3.89
C GLU A 111 13.75 -13.14 -4.36
N TRP A 112 13.23 -13.02 -5.56
CA TRP A 112 12.22 -13.90 -6.10
C TRP A 112 12.32 -14.00 -7.61
N GLU A 113 12.30 -15.21 -8.13
CA GLU A 113 12.25 -15.48 -9.57
C GLU A 113 10.83 -15.86 -9.98
N GLU A 114 10.33 -15.24 -11.04
CA GLU A 114 8.99 -15.49 -11.59
C GLU A 114 9.08 -15.85 -13.07
N LEU A 115 8.18 -16.74 -13.51
CA LEU A 115 8.01 -17.11 -14.90
C LEU A 115 6.62 -16.70 -15.40
N SER A 116 6.60 -15.92 -16.46
CA SER A 116 5.37 -15.62 -17.19
C SER A 116 4.94 -16.85 -18.00
N THR A 117 3.70 -17.25 -17.87
CA THR A 117 3.21 -18.45 -18.60
C THR A 117 2.54 -18.13 -19.92
N ASN A 118 2.05 -16.90 -20.14
CA ASN A 118 1.42 -16.44 -21.39
C ASN A 118 0.39 -17.42 -22.00
N THR A 119 -0.31 -18.22 -21.18
CA THR A 119 -1.22 -19.27 -21.68
C THR A 119 -2.39 -18.69 -22.46
N HIS A 120 -2.90 -17.54 -22.04
CA HIS A 120 -3.99 -16.84 -22.71
C HIS A 120 -3.54 -16.31 -24.08
N ASP A 121 -2.38 -15.68 -24.15
CA ASP A 121 -1.78 -15.19 -25.40
C ASP A 121 -1.45 -16.34 -26.37
N TYR A 122 -1.03 -17.51 -25.84
CA TYR A 122 -0.80 -18.69 -26.67
C TYR A 122 -2.05 -19.14 -27.37
N PHE A 123 -3.18 -19.29 -26.66
CA PHE A 123 -4.45 -19.70 -27.24
C PHE A 123 -4.89 -18.75 -28.37
N TYR A 124 -4.89 -17.46 -28.12
CA TYR A 124 -5.21 -16.45 -29.13
C TYR A 124 -4.24 -16.46 -30.29
N ARG A 125 -2.94 -16.54 -30.07
CA ARG A 125 -1.92 -16.55 -31.13
C ARG A 125 -1.99 -17.81 -32.00
N VAL A 126 -2.26 -18.96 -31.44
CA VAL A 126 -2.45 -20.20 -32.21
C VAL A 126 -3.74 -20.15 -33.04
N MET A 127 -4.85 -19.72 -32.44
CA MET A 127 -6.14 -19.60 -33.12
C MET A 127 -6.11 -18.58 -34.26
N TRP A 128 -5.40 -17.48 -34.09
CA TRP A 128 -5.32 -16.40 -35.09
C TRP A 128 -4.05 -16.45 -35.96
N LYS A 129 -3.33 -17.56 -35.96
CA LYS A 129 -2.11 -17.77 -36.77
C LYS A 129 -1.06 -16.67 -36.64
N MET A 130 -0.87 -16.11 -35.48
CA MET A 130 0.15 -15.09 -35.24
C MET A 130 1.56 -15.69 -35.25
N LYS A 131 2.49 -15.03 -35.94
CA LYS A 131 3.86 -15.55 -36.25
C LYS A 131 4.78 -15.70 -35.05
N ASN A 132 4.57 -14.98 -33.95
CA ASN A 132 5.41 -15.03 -32.73
C ASN A 132 4.61 -15.65 -31.57
N THR A 133 4.60 -16.97 -31.48
CA THR A 133 4.07 -17.69 -30.33
C THR A 133 5.19 -17.86 -29.29
N ASN A 134 5.11 -17.18 -28.15
CA ASN A 134 5.86 -17.61 -26.98
C ASN A 134 5.39 -19.00 -26.63
N ARG A 135 6.31 -19.93 -26.41
CA ARG A 135 5.97 -21.29 -26.00
C ARG A 135 5.28 -21.22 -24.64
N ILE A 136 4.19 -21.99 -24.48
CA ILE A 136 3.62 -22.22 -23.15
C ILE A 136 4.74 -22.83 -22.30
N ILE A 137 4.92 -22.28 -21.10
CA ILE A 137 5.78 -22.92 -20.12
C ILE A 137 5.04 -24.16 -19.63
N PRO A 138 5.62 -25.37 -19.77
CA PRO A 138 4.97 -26.59 -19.31
C PRO A 138 4.60 -26.54 -17.84
N ILE A 139 3.44 -27.11 -17.48
CA ILE A 139 2.94 -27.10 -16.10
C ILE A 139 3.95 -27.70 -15.11
N LEU A 140 4.71 -28.69 -15.53
CA LEU A 140 5.76 -29.28 -14.70
C LEU A 140 6.90 -28.32 -14.39
N LYS A 141 7.24 -27.39 -15.30
CA LYS A 141 8.24 -26.34 -15.02
C LYS A 141 7.77 -25.36 -13.98
N HIS A 142 6.49 -24.99 -14.03
CA HIS A 142 5.91 -24.17 -12.95
C HIS A 142 5.95 -24.91 -11.60
N PHE A 143 5.69 -26.20 -11.62
CA PHE A 143 5.75 -27.02 -10.42
C PHE A 143 7.17 -27.05 -9.82
N GLU A 144 8.19 -27.23 -10.68
CA GLU A 144 9.60 -27.20 -10.27
C GLU A 144 10.00 -25.83 -9.70
N LEU A 145 9.65 -24.73 -10.39
CA LEU A 145 9.94 -23.38 -9.92
C LEU A 145 9.29 -23.11 -8.56
N CYS A 146 8.02 -23.47 -8.39
CA CYS A 146 7.31 -23.27 -7.12
C CYS A 146 7.97 -24.03 -5.97
N ARG A 147 8.55 -25.20 -6.20
CA ARG A 147 9.35 -25.91 -5.19
C ARG A 147 10.56 -25.09 -4.75
N GLU A 148 11.27 -24.47 -5.70
CA GLU A 148 12.42 -23.62 -5.36
C GLU A 148 11.96 -22.34 -4.62
N GLN A 149 10.83 -21.77 -5.03
CA GLN A 149 10.24 -20.60 -4.37
C GLN A 149 9.80 -20.93 -2.92
N VAL A 150 9.21 -22.10 -2.68
CA VAL A 150 8.86 -22.53 -1.32
C VAL A 150 10.09 -22.64 -0.44
N LYS A 151 11.23 -23.15 -0.93
CA LYS A 151 12.47 -23.20 -0.16
C LYS A 151 12.93 -21.82 0.33
N VAL A 152 12.62 -20.76 -0.43
CA VAL A 152 12.87 -19.38 0.01
C VAL A 152 11.93 -19.00 1.15
N LEU A 153 10.64 -19.33 1.04
CA LEU A 153 9.64 -19.02 2.07
C LEU A 153 9.93 -19.81 3.36
N GLU A 154 10.31 -21.08 3.27
CA GLU A 154 10.65 -21.96 4.40
C GLU A 154 11.78 -21.41 5.28
N LYS A 155 12.68 -20.60 4.72
CA LYS A 155 13.75 -19.95 5.49
C LYS A 155 13.24 -18.86 6.44
N TYR A 156 12.07 -18.27 6.14
CA TYR A 156 11.64 -17.03 6.79
C TYR A 156 10.21 -17.06 7.34
N TYR A 157 9.39 -18.09 7.08
CA TYR A 157 7.99 -18.14 7.51
C TYR A 157 7.80 -18.17 9.03
N GLN A 158 8.84 -18.56 9.79
CA GLN A 158 8.82 -18.57 11.25
C GLN A 158 9.27 -17.25 11.89
N LEU A 159 9.63 -16.25 11.10
CA LEU A 159 9.90 -14.92 11.62
C LEU A 159 8.64 -14.34 12.29
N PRO A 160 8.78 -13.44 13.29
CA PRO A 160 7.65 -12.85 13.97
C PRO A 160 6.67 -12.18 13.01
N ILE A 161 5.38 -12.45 13.17
CA ILE A 161 4.31 -11.81 12.40
C ILE A 161 4.05 -10.43 13.00
N HIS A 162 4.08 -9.41 12.15
CA HIS A 162 3.67 -8.07 12.52
C HIS A 162 2.23 -7.84 12.04
N GLU A 163 1.27 -8.09 12.94
CA GLU A 163 -0.16 -8.17 12.61
C GLU A 163 -0.70 -6.90 11.95
N GLN A 164 -0.39 -5.71 12.50
CA GLN A 164 -0.87 -4.44 11.94
C GLN A 164 -0.44 -4.24 10.48
N TYR A 165 0.80 -4.60 10.14
CA TYR A 165 1.28 -4.52 8.76
C TYR A 165 0.66 -5.61 7.89
N ASN A 166 0.56 -6.84 8.40
CA ASN A 166 0.02 -7.98 7.66
C ASN A 166 -1.48 -7.84 7.39
N ASP A 167 -2.26 -7.41 8.36
CA ASP A 167 -3.72 -7.40 8.27
C ASP A 167 -4.30 -6.02 7.93
N GLU A 168 -3.76 -4.93 8.48
CA GLU A 168 -4.28 -3.60 8.24
C GLU A 168 -3.64 -2.97 7.00
N ILE A 169 -2.32 -2.80 6.98
CA ILE A 169 -1.64 -2.03 5.93
C ILE A 169 -1.76 -2.73 4.57
N ILE A 170 -1.48 -4.04 4.50
CA ILE A 170 -1.60 -4.79 3.23
C ILE A 170 -3.04 -4.79 2.74
N ASN A 171 -4.03 -5.01 3.62
CA ASN A 171 -5.43 -5.02 3.22
C ASN A 171 -5.92 -3.64 2.76
N ASN A 172 -5.50 -2.57 3.44
CA ASN A 172 -5.84 -1.20 3.05
C ASN A 172 -5.27 -0.84 1.68
N LEU A 173 -3.99 -1.15 1.44
CA LEU A 173 -3.36 -0.89 0.15
C LEU A 173 -3.99 -1.72 -0.98
N SER A 174 -4.24 -3.02 -0.78
CA SER A 174 -4.91 -3.85 -1.78
C SER A 174 -6.34 -3.39 -2.08
N PHE A 175 -7.05 -2.83 -1.09
CA PHE A 175 -8.38 -2.23 -1.30
C PHE A 175 -8.30 -1.05 -2.27
N ILE A 176 -7.36 -0.11 -2.06
CA ILE A 176 -7.20 1.06 -2.93
C ILE A 176 -6.80 0.62 -4.35
N GLU A 177 -5.82 -0.28 -4.46
CA GLU A 177 -5.40 -0.82 -5.75
C GLU A 177 -6.56 -1.43 -6.53
N SER A 178 -7.45 -2.16 -5.83
CA SER A 178 -8.62 -2.80 -6.45
C SER A 178 -9.66 -1.81 -6.99
N SER A 179 -9.64 -0.57 -6.52
CA SER A 179 -10.56 0.47 -6.99
C SER A 179 -10.23 0.94 -8.40
N GLY A 180 -8.95 0.99 -8.77
CA GLY A 180 -8.48 1.52 -10.05
C GLY A 180 -8.83 2.98 -10.29
N LEU A 181 -8.23 3.58 -11.31
CA LEU A 181 -8.46 4.95 -11.76
C LEU A 181 -8.94 4.93 -13.20
N ARG A 182 -9.99 5.69 -13.53
CA ARG A 182 -10.35 5.89 -14.94
C ARG A 182 -9.33 6.85 -15.57
N LYS A 183 -8.68 6.36 -16.62
CA LYS A 183 -7.77 7.14 -17.46
C LYS A 183 -8.26 7.03 -18.91
N ASP A 184 -8.58 8.17 -19.53
CA ASP A 184 -9.23 8.20 -20.83
C ASP A 184 -10.50 7.30 -20.84
N ASP A 185 -10.54 6.27 -21.69
CA ASP A 185 -11.69 5.36 -21.81
C ASP A 185 -11.55 4.05 -21.02
N GLY A 186 -10.43 3.86 -20.29
CA GLY A 186 -10.13 2.64 -19.56
C GLY A 186 -9.92 2.82 -18.07
N ILE A 187 -9.90 1.72 -17.33
CA ILE A 187 -9.44 1.69 -15.93
C ILE A 187 -7.98 1.28 -15.93
N VAL A 188 -7.16 2.03 -15.20
CA VAL A 188 -5.77 1.68 -14.90
C VAL A 188 -5.66 1.37 -13.41
N TYR A 189 -4.85 0.39 -13.08
CA TYR A 189 -4.59 0.00 -11.71
C TYR A 189 -3.24 0.53 -11.25
N SER A 190 -3.11 0.80 -9.97
CA SER A 190 -1.85 1.20 -9.32
C SER A 190 -1.34 0.07 -8.44
N GLU A 191 -0.06 0.11 -8.09
CA GLU A 191 0.55 -0.82 -7.16
C GLU A 191 1.36 -0.06 -6.11
N TYR A 192 1.05 -0.32 -4.84
CA TYR A 192 1.77 0.25 -3.71
C TYR A 192 2.90 -0.68 -3.27
N ASN A 193 4.14 -0.20 -3.40
CA ASN A 193 5.29 -0.87 -2.83
C ASN A 193 5.53 -0.38 -1.40
N LEU A 194 5.24 -1.24 -0.43
CA LEU A 194 5.46 -1.00 1.00
C LEU A 194 6.93 -1.17 1.42
N TYR A 195 7.70 -1.93 0.66
CA TYR A 195 9.06 -2.36 1.01
C TYR A 195 10.12 -1.28 0.72
N THR A 196 9.87 -0.08 1.15
CA THR A 196 10.78 1.07 1.03
C THR A 196 11.60 1.26 2.30
N SER A 197 12.74 1.93 2.23
CA SER A 197 13.61 2.17 3.39
C SER A 197 12.92 2.91 4.53
N THR A 198 11.90 3.74 4.24
CA THR A 198 11.14 4.51 5.22
C THR A 198 9.81 3.88 5.59
N GLY A 199 9.37 2.81 4.90
CA GLY A 199 8.02 2.26 5.04
C GLY A 199 6.92 3.12 4.41
N ARG A 200 7.25 4.25 3.79
CA ARG A 200 6.32 5.10 3.05
C ARG A 200 6.04 4.48 1.69
N PRO A 201 4.82 4.02 1.38
CA PRO A 201 4.55 3.32 0.15
C PRO A 201 4.80 4.19 -1.08
N SER A 202 5.56 3.66 -2.04
CA SER A 202 5.59 4.24 -3.39
C SER A 202 4.47 3.65 -4.22
N ASN A 203 3.88 4.44 -5.13
CA ASN A 203 2.76 4.00 -5.95
C ASN A 203 3.12 4.07 -7.43
N ARG A 204 3.44 2.93 -8.04
CA ARG A 204 3.87 2.84 -9.44
C ARG A 204 3.32 1.57 -10.06
N PHE A 205 2.83 1.69 -11.29
CA PHE A 205 2.51 0.52 -12.12
C PHE A 205 2.44 0.90 -13.61
N GLY A 206 2.79 -0.03 -14.50
CA GLY A 206 2.67 0.16 -15.95
C GLY A 206 3.41 1.40 -16.50
N GLY A 207 4.55 1.77 -15.89
CA GLY A 207 5.34 2.95 -16.25
C GLY A 207 4.83 4.27 -15.65
N ILE A 208 3.70 4.26 -14.92
CA ILE A 208 3.13 5.45 -14.28
C ILE A 208 3.58 5.52 -12.82
N ASN A 209 4.11 6.67 -12.42
CA ASN A 209 4.34 6.99 -11.00
C ASN A 209 3.18 7.86 -10.50
N PHE A 210 2.17 7.23 -9.91
CA PHE A 210 0.94 7.90 -9.47
C PHE A 210 1.20 8.93 -8.36
N ALA A 211 2.17 8.66 -7.48
CA ALA A 211 2.53 9.58 -6.39
C ALA A 211 3.28 10.84 -6.89
N ALA A 212 3.81 10.82 -8.12
CA ALA A 212 4.55 11.92 -8.71
C ALA A 212 3.81 12.60 -9.88
N LEU A 213 2.50 12.34 -10.04
CA LEU A 213 1.68 13.06 -11.02
C LEU A 213 1.68 14.56 -10.68
N ASN A 214 2.21 15.38 -11.59
CA ASN A 214 2.45 16.78 -11.34
C ASN A 214 1.16 17.63 -11.45
N LYS A 215 0.95 18.53 -10.49
CA LYS A 215 -0.18 19.49 -10.51
C LYS A 215 0.01 20.60 -11.55
N LYS A 216 1.26 20.87 -11.99
CA LYS A 216 1.60 22.02 -12.85
C LYS A 216 1.61 21.70 -14.34
N ASP A 217 1.64 20.41 -14.70
CA ASP A 217 1.54 19.96 -16.07
C ASP A 217 0.24 19.18 -16.32
N GLU A 218 -0.04 18.81 -17.55
CA GLU A 218 -1.28 18.10 -17.90
C GLU A 218 -1.28 16.61 -17.54
N SER A 219 -0.28 16.10 -16.83
CA SER A 219 -0.18 14.66 -16.49
C SER A 219 -1.37 14.12 -15.70
N ARG A 220 -2.09 15.00 -15.00
CA ARG A 220 -3.31 14.66 -14.24
C ARG A 220 -4.60 14.74 -15.06
N LYS A 221 -4.60 15.40 -16.21
CA LYS A 221 -5.80 15.69 -17.02
C LYS A 221 -6.53 14.44 -17.56
N PRO A 222 -5.85 13.35 -17.94
CA PRO A 222 -6.51 12.13 -18.40
C PRO A 222 -7.36 11.42 -17.34
N TYR A 223 -7.13 11.70 -16.05
CA TYR A 223 -7.83 11.00 -14.96
C TYR A 223 -9.16 11.70 -14.66
N ARG A 224 -10.26 10.96 -14.77
CA ARG A 224 -11.65 11.45 -14.63
C ARG A 224 -12.48 10.49 -13.79
N SER A 225 -13.69 10.92 -13.41
CA SER A 225 -14.68 10.02 -12.81
C SER A 225 -15.07 8.91 -13.79
N ARG A 226 -15.26 7.68 -13.25
CA ARG A 226 -15.85 6.55 -14.01
C ARG A 226 -17.36 6.66 -14.15
N PHE A 227 -17.99 7.49 -13.32
CA PHE A 227 -19.43 7.70 -13.32
C PHE A 227 -19.81 8.84 -14.27
N GLU A 228 -20.92 8.70 -14.97
CA GLU A 228 -21.42 9.75 -15.87
C GLU A 228 -21.80 11.03 -15.12
N ASP A 229 -22.38 10.86 -13.92
CA ASP A 229 -22.74 11.92 -12.97
C ASP A 229 -21.73 12.05 -11.82
N GLY A 230 -20.48 11.63 -12.01
CA GLY A 230 -19.46 11.65 -10.97
C GLY A 230 -18.45 12.79 -11.12
N ILE A 231 -17.76 13.07 -10.04
CA ILE A 231 -16.65 14.02 -9.99
C ILE A 231 -15.50 13.44 -9.14
N LEU A 232 -14.30 13.97 -9.34
CA LEU A 232 -13.18 13.67 -8.45
C LEU A 232 -13.21 14.61 -7.25
N ILE A 233 -12.95 14.06 -6.05
CA ILE A 233 -12.81 14.82 -4.80
C ILE A 233 -11.46 14.43 -4.19
N GLU A 234 -10.61 15.43 -3.93
CA GLU A 234 -9.35 15.25 -3.21
C GLU A 234 -9.47 15.88 -1.80
N PHE A 235 -9.05 15.13 -0.79
CA PHE A 235 -8.80 15.61 0.56
C PHE A 235 -7.30 15.61 0.79
N ASP A 236 -6.72 16.77 1.12
CA ASP A 236 -5.28 17.00 1.31
C ASP A 236 -5.06 17.58 2.72
N TYR A 237 -4.27 16.92 3.56
CA TYR A 237 -4.04 17.38 4.93
C TYR A 237 -3.30 18.73 4.97
N ASP A 238 -3.82 19.66 5.75
CA ASP A 238 -3.18 20.96 5.96
C ASP A 238 -2.01 20.87 6.94
N ALA A 239 -0.80 21.20 6.45
CA ALA A 239 0.44 21.19 7.23
C ALA A 239 0.69 19.85 7.97
N TYR A 240 0.41 18.72 7.31
CA TYR A 240 0.29 17.41 7.94
C TYR A 240 1.48 17.01 8.83
N HIS A 241 2.71 17.10 8.33
CA HIS A 241 3.88 16.68 9.12
C HIS A 241 4.11 17.56 10.35
N LEU A 242 3.84 18.87 10.28
CA LEU A 242 3.92 19.76 11.44
C LEU A 242 2.88 19.37 12.48
N ARG A 243 1.63 19.11 12.07
CA ARG A 243 0.54 18.70 12.96
C ARG A 243 0.77 17.31 13.54
N LEU A 244 1.27 16.36 12.73
CA LEU A 244 1.56 14.99 13.17
C LEU A 244 2.63 14.97 14.27
N ILE A 245 3.72 15.71 14.07
CA ILE A 245 4.76 15.84 15.08
C ILE A 245 4.25 16.65 16.29
N GLY A 246 3.47 17.71 16.06
CA GLY A 246 2.82 18.45 17.14
C GLY A 246 1.95 17.53 18.02
N HIS A 247 1.15 16.69 17.40
CA HIS A 247 0.30 15.71 18.11
C HIS A 247 1.15 14.72 18.95
N ILE A 248 2.23 14.18 18.39
CA ILE A 248 3.13 13.25 19.10
C ILE A 248 3.85 13.92 20.26
N LEU A 249 4.19 15.19 20.12
CA LEU A 249 4.90 15.99 21.14
C LEU A 249 3.96 16.71 22.11
N ASP A 250 2.66 16.42 22.05
CA ASP A 250 1.62 17.13 22.82
C ASP A 250 1.70 18.66 22.67
N TYR A 251 2.01 19.12 21.45
CA TYR A 251 1.98 20.54 21.10
C TYR A 251 0.71 20.86 20.31
N LYS A 252 -0.12 21.74 20.86
CA LYS A 252 -1.37 22.18 20.24
C LYS A 252 -1.13 23.48 19.49
N PHE A 253 -1.22 23.43 18.16
CA PHE A 253 -1.26 24.63 17.35
C PHE A 253 -2.53 25.44 17.62
N PRO A 254 -2.47 26.76 17.59
CA PRO A 254 -3.67 27.60 17.59
C PRO A 254 -4.66 27.21 16.47
N LYS A 255 -5.93 27.58 16.62
CA LYS A 255 -6.91 27.43 15.54
C LYS A 255 -6.46 28.24 14.31
N GLY A 256 -6.66 27.66 13.12
CA GLY A 256 -6.29 28.28 11.85
C GLY A 256 -5.04 27.68 11.21
N SER A 257 -4.38 28.46 10.37
CA SER A 257 -3.22 28.02 9.62
C SER A 257 -1.98 27.89 10.50
N VAL A 258 -1.34 26.72 10.47
CA VAL A 258 -0.04 26.49 11.12
C VAL A 258 1.03 27.43 10.59
N HIS A 259 1.03 27.70 9.28
CA HIS A 259 2.06 28.55 8.66
C HIS A 259 1.88 30.03 9.01
N GLU A 260 0.64 30.50 9.23
CA GLU A 260 0.42 31.85 9.78
C GLU A 260 0.92 31.96 11.22
N HIS A 261 0.64 30.98 12.07
CA HIS A 261 1.18 30.95 13.42
C HIS A 261 2.72 30.95 13.42
N MET A 262 3.34 30.21 12.53
CA MET A 262 4.81 30.14 12.44
C MET A 262 5.45 31.47 12.01
N ARG A 263 4.74 32.31 11.26
CA ARG A 263 5.23 33.65 10.86
C ARG A 263 5.62 34.51 12.07
N GLU A 264 4.93 34.39 13.19
CA GLU A 264 5.21 35.13 14.43
C GLU A 264 6.66 34.96 14.91
N PHE A 265 7.33 33.86 14.52
CA PHE A 265 8.68 33.49 14.91
C PHE A 265 9.74 33.76 13.83
N TYR A 266 9.33 34.07 12.60
CA TYR A 266 10.22 34.17 11.44
C TYR A 266 10.48 35.64 11.03
N GLY A 267 9.77 36.59 11.65
CA GLY A 267 9.83 37.99 11.29
C GLY A 267 8.90 38.39 10.16
N ASP A 268 9.25 39.38 9.39
CA ASP A 268 8.43 39.89 8.28
C ASP A 268 8.62 39.01 7.03
N VAL A 269 7.87 37.90 6.99
CA VAL A 269 7.87 36.92 5.89
C VAL A 269 6.46 36.73 5.36
N THR A 270 6.34 36.40 4.09
CA THR A 270 5.05 36.01 3.47
C THR A 270 4.60 34.63 3.96
N TYR A 271 3.33 34.29 3.69
CA TYR A 271 2.78 32.96 3.99
C TYR A 271 3.60 31.82 3.32
N GLU A 272 3.95 31.99 2.04
CA GLU A 272 4.71 30.98 1.29
C GLU A 272 6.14 30.85 1.81
N GLU A 273 6.78 31.95 2.20
CA GLU A 273 8.09 31.92 2.84
C GLU A 273 8.02 31.23 4.20
N SER A 274 7.00 31.51 5.02
CA SER A 274 6.77 30.82 6.30
C SER A 274 6.60 29.31 6.12
N LYS A 275 5.82 28.91 5.11
CA LYS A 275 5.62 27.51 4.75
C LYS A 275 6.94 26.83 4.38
N ASN A 276 7.70 27.42 3.47
CA ASN A 276 8.99 26.90 3.03
C ASN A 276 9.99 26.81 4.17
N THR A 277 10.07 27.86 5.01
CA THR A 277 10.95 27.93 6.19
C THR A 277 10.58 26.86 7.22
N SER A 278 9.30 26.68 7.50
CA SER A 278 8.82 25.64 8.42
C SER A 278 9.25 24.24 7.99
N PHE A 279 9.11 23.91 6.71
CA PHE A 279 9.55 22.62 6.18
C PHE A 279 11.09 22.51 6.12
N GLN A 280 11.79 23.60 5.79
CA GLN A 280 13.26 23.63 5.82
C GLN A 280 13.79 23.32 7.23
N TYR A 281 13.18 23.88 8.27
CA TYR A 281 13.56 23.59 9.65
C TYR A 281 13.13 22.20 10.11
N LEU A 282 11.95 21.74 9.70
CA LEU A 282 11.47 20.42 10.06
C LEU A 282 12.37 19.30 9.50
N TYR A 283 12.78 19.40 8.24
CA TYR A 283 13.57 18.35 7.57
C TYR A 283 15.10 18.59 7.64
N GLY A 284 15.51 19.79 7.97
CA GLY A 284 16.90 20.19 7.96
C GLY A 284 17.45 20.55 9.35
N ARG A 285 18.27 21.60 9.38
CA ARG A 285 18.82 22.11 10.63
C ARG A 285 17.95 23.23 11.18
N ILE A 286 17.54 23.11 12.44
CA ILE A 286 16.82 24.17 13.16
C ILE A 286 17.87 25.16 13.71
N PRO A 287 17.81 26.47 13.37
CA PRO A 287 18.68 27.48 13.94
C PRO A 287 18.52 27.62 15.46
N GLN A 288 19.57 27.88 16.19
CA GLN A 288 19.52 27.99 17.64
C GLN A 288 18.51 29.04 18.11
N GLN A 289 18.48 30.21 17.46
CA GLN A 289 17.50 31.26 17.76
C GLN A 289 16.06 30.75 17.70
N ILE A 290 15.72 29.90 16.71
CA ILE A 290 14.38 29.33 16.58
C ILE A 290 14.11 28.28 17.67
N ILE A 291 15.11 27.48 18.06
CA ILE A 291 14.99 26.54 19.20
C ILE A 291 14.68 27.31 20.49
N ASP A 292 15.29 28.46 20.69
CA ASP A 292 15.17 29.26 21.91
C ASP A 292 13.84 30.06 21.97
N THR A 293 13.28 30.45 20.83
CA THR A 293 12.11 31.33 20.75
C THR A 293 10.82 30.62 20.38
N ASN A 294 10.87 29.49 19.63
CA ASN A 294 9.71 28.78 19.15
C ASN A 294 9.48 27.50 19.96
N PRO A 295 8.42 27.42 20.78
CA PRO A 295 8.18 26.27 21.63
C PRO A 295 7.96 24.96 20.88
N PHE A 296 7.39 24.99 19.66
CA PHE A 296 7.23 23.81 18.81
C PHE A 296 8.60 23.27 18.38
N PHE A 297 9.44 24.09 17.77
CA PHE A 297 10.76 23.65 17.31
C PHE A 297 11.72 23.31 18.46
N SER A 298 11.54 23.90 19.63
CA SER A 298 12.24 23.48 20.86
C SER A 298 11.94 22.02 21.20
N ARG A 299 10.64 21.64 21.22
CA ARG A 299 10.21 20.25 21.45
C ARG A 299 10.67 19.30 20.32
N VAL A 300 10.60 19.72 19.06
CA VAL A 300 11.11 18.95 17.91
C VAL A 300 12.59 18.66 18.06
N ASN A 301 13.41 19.68 18.40
CA ASN A 301 14.86 19.49 18.58
C ASN A 301 15.19 18.54 19.73
N LYS A 302 14.42 18.59 20.84
CA LYS A 302 14.54 17.66 21.95
C LYS A 302 14.23 16.24 21.49
N TYR A 303 13.12 16.03 20.81
CA TYR A 303 12.71 14.71 20.27
C TYR A 303 13.75 14.15 19.29
N ILE A 304 14.26 14.97 18.35
CA ILE A 304 15.35 14.56 17.44
C ILE A 304 16.58 14.10 18.23
N THR A 305 16.91 14.77 19.31
CA THR A 305 18.08 14.44 20.14
C THR A 305 17.85 13.13 20.89
N GLU A 306 16.65 12.91 21.42
CA GLU A 306 16.26 11.68 22.12
C GLU A 306 16.29 10.46 21.20
N ILE A 307 15.62 10.51 20.04
CA ILE A 307 15.61 9.38 19.10
C ILE A 307 17.00 9.08 18.52
N TRP A 308 17.81 10.13 18.32
CA TRP A 308 19.20 9.96 17.87
C TRP A 308 20.07 9.31 18.94
N GLY A 309 19.88 9.69 20.22
CA GLY A 309 20.53 9.08 21.37
C GLY A 309 20.17 7.61 21.52
N GLU A 310 18.88 7.27 21.41
CA GLU A 310 18.37 5.89 21.43
C GLU A 310 18.97 5.08 20.27
N PHE A 311 18.91 5.59 19.04
CA PHE A 311 19.43 4.94 17.85
C PHE A 311 20.94 4.62 17.95
N LYS A 312 21.73 5.51 18.61
CA LYS A 312 23.15 5.23 18.81
C LYS A 312 23.43 4.20 19.89
N ARG A 313 22.57 4.10 20.90
CA ARG A 313 22.75 3.19 22.05
C ARG A 313 22.21 1.79 21.77
N GLU A 314 20.99 1.72 21.18
CA GLU A 314 20.27 0.44 20.99
C GLU A 314 20.47 -0.13 19.59
N ASP A 315 21.13 0.60 18.67
CA ASP A 315 21.25 0.26 17.24
C ASP A 315 19.90 0.16 16.50
N PHE A 316 18.82 0.65 17.10
CA PHE A 316 17.50 0.80 16.49
C PHE A 316 16.67 1.87 17.19
N VAL A 317 15.57 2.29 16.52
CA VAL A 317 14.45 3.02 17.11
C VAL A 317 13.14 2.42 16.62
N LYS A 318 12.04 2.65 17.35
CA LYS A 318 10.70 2.19 16.99
C LYS A 318 9.77 3.36 16.71
N SER A 319 8.89 3.20 15.73
CA SER A 319 7.81 4.15 15.49
C SER A 319 6.84 4.21 16.67
N ASN A 320 6.12 5.34 16.80
CA ASN A 320 5.22 5.55 17.93
C ASN A 320 3.88 4.79 17.76
N ILE A 321 3.42 4.56 16.52
CA ILE A 321 2.09 4.02 16.23
C ILE A 321 2.11 2.50 16.17
N TYR A 322 2.74 1.90 15.15
CA TYR A 322 2.76 0.45 14.94
C TYR A 322 4.04 -0.22 15.43
N LYS A 323 4.95 0.54 16.08
CA LYS A 323 6.20 0.02 16.65
C LYS A 323 7.13 -0.63 15.61
N LYS A 324 7.05 -0.21 14.34
CA LYS A 324 8.02 -0.65 13.33
C LYS A 324 9.42 -0.23 13.73
N THR A 325 10.36 -1.17 13.65
CA THR A 325 11.75 -0.96 14.01
C THR A 325 12.55 -0.42 12.81
N ILE A 326 13.30 0.66 13.02
CA ILE A 326 14.30 1.19 12.09
C ILE A 326 15.67 0.76 12.61
N TYR A 327 16.34 -0.17 11.93
CA TYR A 327 17.62 -0.72 12.35
C TYR A 327 18.78 0.06 11.74
N LYS A 328 19.80 0.36 12.54
CA LYS A 328 21.03 1.05 12.13
C LYS A 328 21.82 0.28 11.07
N LYS A 329 21.93 -1.05 11.21
CA LYS A 329 22.64 -1.91 10.26
C LYS A 329 22.13 -1.83 8.82
N ASN A 330 20.86 -1.47 8.63
CA ASN A 330 20.21 -1.42 7.33
C ASN A 330 20.28 -0.02 6.68
N LEU A 331 20.92 0.95 7.34
CA LEU A 331 20.90 2.36 6.94
C LEU A 331 22.30 2.94 7.00
N SER A 332 23.05 2.82 5.90
CA SER A 332 24.37 3.46 5.77
C SER A 332 24.25 4.99 5.78
N ALA A 333 25.28 5.67 6.26
CA ALA A 333 25.40 7.14 6.30
C ALA A 333 24.18 7.85 6.96
N MET A 334 23.64 7.26 8.05
CA MET A 334 22.58 7.86 8.83
C MET A 334 23.08 9.05 9.66
N ASN A 335 22.31 10.11 9.69
CA ASN A 335 22.49 11.23 10.61
C ASN A 335 21.15 11.57 11.31
N ARG A 336 21.21 12.46 12.33
CA ARG A 336 20.05 12.78 13.17
C ARG A 336 18.85 13.31 12.37
N ASN A 337 19.06 14.16 11.38
CA ASN A 337 17.99 14.74 10.58
C ASN A 337 17.40 13.71 9.62
N LYS A 338 18.24 12.89 8.99
CA LYS A 338 17.80 11.79 8.12
C LYS A 338 16.97 10.76 8.90
N LEU A 339 17.38 10.40 10.12
CA LEU A 339 16.62 9.51 10.98
C LEU A 339 15.24 10.11 11.32
N PHE A 340 15.21 11.40 11.67
CA PHE A 340 13.95 12.09 11.96
C PHE A 340 13.03 12.15 10.73
N ASN A 341 13.58 12.41 9.54
CA ASN A 341 12.80 12.39 8.29
C ASN A 341 12.21 11.01 8.01
N TYR A 342 12.95 9.94 8.27
CA TYR A 342 12.44 8.57 8.15
C TYR A 342 11.32 8.31 9.16
N MET A 343 11.48 8.77 10.40
CA MET A 343 10.47 8.65 11.43
C MET A 343 9.18 9.38 11.06
N ILE A 344 9.24 10.63 10.57
CA ILE A 344 8.06 11.38 10.15
C ILE A 344 7.31 10.66 9.02
N GLN A 345 8.03 10.20 7.99
CA GLN A 345 7.42 9.51 6.85
C GLN A 345 6.77 8.19 7.27
N LEU A 346 7.38 7.48 8.20
CA LEU A 346 6.82 6.26 8.76
C LEU A 346 5.56 6.57 9.57
N LEU A 347 5.59 7.58 10.44
CA LEU A 347 4.45 8.01 11.25
C LEU A 347 3.28 8.49 10.39
N GLU A 348 3.56 9.22 9.29
CA GLU A 348 2.55 9.59 8.29
C GLU A 348 1.84 8.35 7.73
N THR A 349 2.62 7.37 7.27
CA THR A 349 2.07 6.12 6.74
C THR A 349 1.24 5.38 7.78
N GLU A 350 1.76 5.20 8.98
CA GLU A 350 1.07 4.46 10.04
C GLU A 350 -0.23 5.15 10.48
N ASN A 351 -0.23 6.48 10.61
CA ASN A 351 -1.45 7.22 10.93
C ASN A 351 -2.49 7.12 9.82
N ASN A 352 -2.07 7.26 8.55
CA ASN A 352 -2.98 7.12 7.42
C ASN A 352 -3.57 5.71 7.33
N MET A 353 -2.81 4.67 7.64
CA MET A 353 -3.32 3.29 7.66
C MET A 353 -4.36 3.09 8.76
N LYS A 354 -4.17 3.68 9.96
CA LYS A 354 -5.20 3.69 11.01
C LYS A 354 -6.49 4.38 10.55
N VAL A 355 -6.36 5.50 9.86
CA VAL A 355 -7.50 6.23 9.28
C VAL A 355 -8.20 5.37 8.22
N MET A 356 -7.46 4.74 7.32
CA MET A 356 -8.02 3.88 6.28
C MET A 356 -8.75 2.67 6.85
N THR A 357 -8.28 2.11 7.97
CA THR A 357 -8.94 1.00 8.65
C THR A 357 -10.35 1.39 9.15
N GLN A 358 -10.59 2.69 9.43
CA GLN A 358 -11.92 3.21 9.74
C GLN A 358 -12.70 3.62 8.47
N LEU A 359 -12.00 4.15 7.47
CA LEU A 359 -12.59 4.66 6.23
C LEU A 359 -13.14 3.53 5.34
N ILE A 360 -12.40 2.43 5.18
CA ILE A 360 -12.78 1.33 4.28
C ILE A 360 -14.13 0.70 4.65
N PRO A 361 -14.44 0.40 5.92
CA PRO A 361 -15.79 -0.05 6.30
C PRO A 361 -16.89 0.97 5.99
N PHE A 362 -16.62 2.27 6.14
CA PHE A 362 -17.55 3.34 5.79
C PHE A 362 -17.85 3.39 4.29
N LEU A 363 -16.89 2.98 3.45
CA LEU A 363 -17.04 2.94 1.99
C LEU A 363 -17.79 1.71 1.47
N LYS A 364 -17.99 0.67 2.29
CA LYS A 364 -18.44 -0.66 1.85
C LYS A 364 -19.76 -0.63 1.08
N ASP A 365 -20.73 0.17 1.56
CA ASP A 365 -22.07 0.26 0.97
C ASP A 365 -22.23 1.50 0.07
N LYS A 366 -21.14 2.15 -0.31
CA LYS A 366 -21.12 3.34 -1.15
C LYS A 366 -20.73 3.02 -2.58
N GLN A 367 -21.23 3.81 -3.52
CA GLN A 367 -20.83 3.70 -4.92
C GLN A 367 -19.50 4.42 -5.18
N SER A 368 -19.27 5.53 -4.48
CA SER A 368 -18.00 6.27 -4.50
C SER A 368 -16.81 5.39 -4.11
N LYS A 369 -15.65 5.64 -4.70
CA LYS A 369 -14.45 4.82 -4.51
C LYS A 369 -13.27 5.68 -4.04
N LEU A 370 -12.52 5.19 -3.07
CA LEU A 370 -11.17 5.69 -2.80
C LEU A 370 -10.25 5.11 -3.89
N ILE A 371 -9.74 5.95 -4.77
CA ILE A 371 -9.00 5.52 -5.98
C ILE A 371 -7.51 5.78 -5.93
N LEU A 372 -7.06 6.72 -5.07
CA LEU A 372 -5.65 7.03 -4.91
C LEU A 372 -5.38 7.54 -3.50
N TYR A 373 -4.29 7.06 -2.94
CA TYR A 373 -3.65 7.57 -1.74
C TYR A 373 -2.25 8.06 -2.09
N SER A 374 -1.96 9.31 -1.84
CA SER A 374 -0.66 9.93 -2.15
C SER A 374 -0.15 10.69 -0.94
N TYR A 375 0.42 9.95 0.02
CA TYR A 375 1.07 10.50 1.21
C TYR A 375 0.12 11.28 2.14
N ASP A 376 -0.06 12.56 1.87
CA ASP A 376 -0.90 13.48 2.62
C ASP A 376 -2.27 13.73 1.97
N SER A 377 -2.58 13.06 0.85
CA SER A 377 -3.84 13.23 0.14
C SER A 377 -4.56 11.94 -0.20
N PHE A 378 -5.89 12.02 -0.26
CA PHE A 378 -6.82 10.95 -0.62
C PHE A 378 -7.72 11.41 -1.75
N LEU A 379 -7.68 10.73 -2.88
CA LEU A 379 -8.49 11.02 -4.05
C LEU A 379 -9.65 10.02 -4.16
N PHE A 380 -10.86 10.57 -4.25
CA PHE A 380 -12.08 9.80 -4.41
C PHE A 380 -12.69 10.02 -5.79
N ASP A 381 -13.19 8.96 -6.37
CA ASP A 381 -14.13 8.97 -7.48
C ASP A 381 -15.54 9.00 -6.89
N PHE A 382 -16.11 10.20 -6.79
CA PHE A 382 -17.34 10.47 -6.07
C PHE A 382 -18.55 10.36 -7.00
N LYS A 383 -19.49 9.48 -6.63
CA LYS A 383 -20.80 9.33 -7.25
C LYS A 383 -21.78 10.30 -6.58
N LEU A 384 -22.38 11.21 -7.33
CA LEU A 384 -23.26 12.26 -6.75
C LEU A 384 -24.43 11.69 -5.93
N THR A 385 -24.91 10.48 -6.24
CA THR A 385 -25.98 9.81 -5.50
C THR A 385 -25.64 9.46 -4.05
N ASP A 386 -24.35 9.36 -3.69
CA ASP A 386 -23.94 9.13 -2.30
C ASP A 386 -24.12 10.39 -1.42
N GLY A 387 -24.28 11.56 -2.04
CA GLY A 387 -24.69 12.79 -1.40
C GLY A 387 -23.62 13.50 -0.55
N LEU A 388 -23.96 14.66 -0.03
CA LEU A 388 -23.05 15.50 0.75
C LEU A 388 -22.65 14.85 2.10
N ASP A 389 -23.54 14.06 2.69
CA ASP A 389 -23.26 13.38 3.97
C ASP A 389 -22.14 12.35 3.85
N PHE A 390 -21.98 11.76 2.66
CA PHE A 390 -20.81 10.93 2.37
C PHE A 390 -19.50 11.73 2.50
N LEU A 391 -19.43 12.90 1.86
CA LEU A 391 -18.23 13.74 1.90
C LEU A 391 -17.92 14.23 3.31
N LYS A 392 -18.95 14.63 4.07
CA LYS A 392 -18.80 15.02 5.48
C LYS A 392 -18.30 13.85 6.34
N GLY A 393 -18.82 12.64 6.11
CA GLY A 393 -18.39 11.44 6.82
C GLY A 393 -16.93 11.08 6.52
N VAL A 394 -16.52 11.15 5.25
CA VAL A 394 -15.11 10.98 4.84
C VAL A 394 -14.24 12.03 5.55
N LYS A 395 -14.58 13.30 5.47
CA LYS A 395 -13.84 14.40 6.10
C LYS A 395 -13.69 14.18 7.61
N GLN A 396 -14.76 13.85 8.29
CA GLN A 396 -14.75 13.58 9.75
C GLN A 396 -13.78 12.45 10.12
N ILE A 397 -13.77 11.35 9.35
CA ILE A 397 -12.86 10.22 9.57
C ILE A 397 -11.41 10.64 9.33
N LEU A 398 -11.14 11.33 8.20
CA LEU A 398 -9.79 11.79 7.86
C LEU A 398 -9.25 12.77 8.91
N GLU A 399 -10.06 13.71 9.34
CA GLU A 399 -9.65 14.75 10.29
C GLU A 399 -9.52 14.27 11.76
N GLN A 400 -9.95 13.05 12.07
CA GLN A 400 -9.83 12.45 13.41
C GLN A 400 -10.33 13.39 14.52
N GLY A 401 -11.53 13.93 14.33
CA GLY A 401 -12.12 14.89 15.27
C GLY A 401 -11.49 16.29 15.24
N GLY A 402 -10.92 16.69 14.09
CA GLY A 402 -10.32 18.00 13.87
C GLY A 402 -8.86 18.12 14.28
N VAL A 403 -8.20 16.98 14.61
CA VAL A 403 -6.75 16.96 14.92
C VAL A 403 -5.93 17.25 13.66
N PHE A 404 -6.35 16.74 12.51
CA PHE A 404 -5.68 16.87 11.22
C PHE A 404 -6.60 17.46 10.17
N PRO A 405 -6.81 18.78 10.15
CA PRO A 405 -7.69 19.43 9.17
C PRO A 405 -7.28 19.12 7.74
N THR A 406 -8.29 19.00 6.85
CA THR A 406 -8.09 18.77 5.42
C THR A 406 -8.57 19.95 4.59
N LYS A 407 -7.86 20.22 3.49
CA LYS A 407 -8.37 21.01 2.37
C LYS A 407 -9.09 20.07 1.41
N SER A 408 -10.19 20.51 0.87
CA SER A 408 -11.01 19.72 -0.03
C SER A 408 -11.11 20.39 -1.39
N SER A 409 -10.88 19.63 -2.46
CA SER A 409 -11.02 20.12 -3.83
C SER A 409 -11.85 19.16 -4.68
N ARG A 410 -12.50 19.69 -5.72
CA ARG A 410 -13.32 18.93 -6.67
C ARG A 410 -12.97 19.23 -8.10
N GLY A 411 -13.15 18.27 -9.00
CA GLY A 411 -12.96 18.50 -10.43
C GLY A 411 -13.62 17.43 -11.30
N LEU A 412 -13.87 17.76 -12.57
CA LEU A 412 -14.26 16.77 -13.59
C LEU A 412 -13.08 15.91 -14.04
N ASN A 413 -11.87 16.40 -13.83
CA ASN A 413 -10.61 15.68 -13.99
C ASN A 413 -9.65 16.04 -12.87
N TYR A 414 -8.56 15.26 -12.71
CA TYR A 414 -7.62 15.43 -11.60
C TYR A 414 -6.67 16.64 -11.78
N HIS A 415 -6.69 17.32 -12.91
CA HIS A 415 -5.88 18.52 -13.17
C HIS A 415 -6.63 19.81 -12.78
N GLU A 416 -7.88 19.91 -13.19
CA GLU A 416 -8.71 21.10 -12.97
C GLU A 416 -9.54 20.93 -11.70
N MET A 417 -8.89 21.17 -10.54
CA MET A 417 -9.50 21.00 -9.22
C MET A 417 -9.82 22.36 -8.58
N GLU A 418 -11.07 22.58 -8.19
CA GLU A 418 -11.58 23.77 -7.49
C GLU A 418 -11.60 23.53 -5.98
N ASP A 419 -11.09 24.48 -5.19
CA ASP A 419 -11.18 24.44 -3.72
C ASP A 419 -12.63 24.55 -3.25
N ILE A 420 -13.06 23.61 -2.41
CA ILE A 420 -14.40 23.56 -1.80
C ILE A 420 -14.33 23.42 -0.28
N THR A 421 -13.18 23.70 0.34
CA THR A 421 -12.94 23.50 1.78
C THR A 421 -14.01 24.16 2.64
N GLU A 422 -14.38 25.41 2.31
CA GLU A 422 -15.40 26.18 3.04
C GLU A 422 -16.85 25.68 2.80
N LYS A 423 -17.06 24.81 1.80
CA LYS A 423 -18.38 24.26 1.44
C LYS A 423 -18.66 22.91 2.10
N LEU A 424 -17.65 22.28 2.74
CA LEU A 424 -17.69 21.01 3.45
C LEU A 424 -17.42 21.16 4.95
#